data_ddde862ec40343aa924fcc6e7c6a2818
#
_entry.id   ddde862ec40343aa924fcc6e7c6a2818
#
_cell.length_a   1.000
_cell.length_b   1.000
_cell.length_c   1.000
_cell.angle_alpha   90.00
_cell.angle_beta   90.00
_cell.angle_gamma   90.00
#
_symmetry.space_group_name_H-M   'P 1'
#
loop_
_entity.id
_entity.type
_entity.pdbx_description
1 polymer ?
#
loop_
_entity_poly.entity_id
_entity_poly.type
_entity_poly.pdbx_seq_one_letter_code
_entity_poly.pdbx_strand_id
1 'polypeptide(L)'
;LSLNSIMSKEKEAELLSKMIDFEKGIAFTNKNFTISNFIAILETNSKYANYILKKHRKKNFNDYVNGLKIKFIIEKLYANPEYLNYKINYLSELSGFSTHSRFAQIFKK
;
A
#
# COMPACT_ATOMS: atom_id res chain seq x y z
N LEU A 1 -9.57 -18.33 21.88
CA LEU A 1 -10.15 -18.26 20.54
C LEU A 1 -9.07 -18.16 19.49
N SER A 2 -9.16 -18.99 18.48
CA SER A 2 -8.24 -18.86 17.36
C SER A 2 -8.62 -17.64 16.54
N LEU A 3 -7.63 -17.09 15.82
CA LEU A 3 -7.86 -15.95 14.95
C LEU A 3 -8.85 -16.28 13.83
N ASN A 4 -8.98 -17.58 13.51
CA ASN A 4 -9.89 -18.02 12.46
C ASN A 4 -11.36 -17.74 12.79
N SER A 5 -11.69 -17.50 14.07
CA SER A 5 -13.06 -17.21 14.46
C SER A 5 -13.48 -15.77 14.17
N ILE A 6 -12.56 -14.89 13.74
CA ILE A 6 -12.87 -13.49 13.46
C ILE A 6 -13.74 -13.37 12.21
N MET A 7 -13.44 -14.15 11.18
CA MET A 7 -14.23 -14.14 9.96
C MET A 7 -14.17 -15.51 9.30
N SER A 8 -15.14 -15.77 8.42
CA SER A 8 -15.18 -17.03 7.69
C SER A 8 -14.06 -17.08 6.65
N LYS A 9 -13.74 -18.30 6.21
CA LYS A 9 -12.74 -18.50 5.16
C LYS A 9 -13.15 -17.84 3.87
N GLU A 10 -14.46 -17.87 3.55
CA GLU A 10 -15.00 -17.24 2.35
C GLU A 10 -14.81 -15.72 2.42
N LYS A 11 -15.09 -15.13 3.57
CA LYS A 11 -14.92 -13.68 3.74
C LYS A 11 -13.46 -13.29 3.67
N GLU A 12 -12.59 -14.08 4.26
CA GLU A 12 -11.16 -13.82 4.21
C GLU A 12 -10.65 -13.88 2.78
N ALA A 13 -11.07 -14.88 2.00
CA ALA A 13 -10.66 -15.02 0.60
C ALA A 13 -11.15 -13.83 -0.24
N GLU A 14 -12.37 -13.36 0.02
CA GLU A 14 -12.93 -12.20 -0.66
C GLU A 14 -12.09 -10.95 -0.39
N LEU A 15 -11.78 -10.69 0.88
CA LEU A 15 -11.00 -9.53 1.25
C LEU A 15 -9.58 -9.61 0.71
N LEU A 16 -8.97 -10.78 0.74
CA LEU A 16 -7.64 -10.98 0.20
C LEU A 16 -7.62 -10.72 -1.30
N SER A 17 -8.63 -11.19 -2.02
CA SER A 17 -8.74 -10.94 -3.45
C SER A 17 -8.83 -9.45 -3.76
N LYS A 18 -9.64 -8.72 -3.00
CA LYS A 18 -9.75 -7.27 -3.17
C LYS A 18 -8.43 -6.55 -2.85
N MET A 19 -7.71 -7.03 -1.85
CA MET A 19 -6.41 -6.47 -1.52
C MET A 19 -5.39 -6.70 -2.63
N ILE A 20 -5.39 -7.88 -3.23
CA ILE A 20 -4.50 -8.19 -4.35
C ILE A 20 -4.83 -7.28 -5.54
N ASP A 21 -6.11 -7.09 -5.84
CA ASP A 21 -6.51 -6.18 -6.93
C ASP A 21 -6.07 -4.75 -6.64
N PHE A 22 -6.19 -4.31 -5.39
CA PHE A 22 -5.72 -3.00 -4.97
C PHE A 22 -4.21 -2.84 -5.22
N GLU A 23 -3.43 -3.87 -4.92
CA GLU A 23 -1.99 -3.86 -5.09
C GLU A 23 -1.56 -3.75 -6.54
N LYS A 24 -2.39 -4.25 -7.46
CA LYS A 24 -2.11 -4.17 -8.90
C LYS A 24 -2.42 -2.80 -9.49
N GLY A 25 -3.22 -2.00 -8.80
CA GLY A 25 -3.59 -0.66 -9.25
C GLY A 25 -2.63 0.39 -8.74
N ILE A 26 -3.05 1.64 -8.82
CA ILE A 26 -2.23 2.79 -8.43
C ILE A 26 -2.92 3.69 -7.40
N ALA A 27 -4.00 3.24 -6.78
CA ALA A 27 -4.73 4.06 -5.82
C ALA A 27 -3.84 4.54 -4.66
N PHE A 28 -2.88 3.71 -4.25
CA PHE A 28 -1.98 4.05 -3.16
C PHE A 28 -1.02 5.20 -3.49
N THR A 29 -0.89 5.58 -4.77
CA THR A 29 0.00 6.69 -5.16
C THR A 29 -0.62 8.05 -4.90
N ASN A 30 -1.90 8.11 -4.53
CA ASN A 30 -2.53 9.35 -4.13
C ASN A 30 -2.00 9.74 -2.75
N LYS A 31 -1.37 10.93 -2.65
CA LYS A 31 -0.77 11.34 -1.37
C LYS A 31 -1.80 11.58 -0.27
N ASN A 32 -3.07 11.66 -0.61
CA ASN A 32 -4.15 11.77 0.37
C ASN A 32 -4.80 10.42 0.69
N PHE A 33 -4.20 9.32 0.24
CA PHE A 33 -4.73 7.99 0.49
C PHE A 33 -4.61 7.64 1.97
N THR A 34 -5.73 7.28 2.59
CA THR A 34 -5.80 6.99 4.03
C THR A 34 -6.30 5.57 4.26
N ILE A 35 -6.20 5.12 5.51
CA ILE A 35 -6.75 3.81 5.88
C ILE A 35 -8.26 3.75 5.62
N SER A 36 -8.96 4.88 5.77
CA SER A 36 -10.39 4.93 5.48
C SER A 36 -10.66 4.61 4.01
N ASN A 37 -9.82 5.11 3.10
CA ASN A 37 -9.93 4.80 1.69
C ASN A 37 -9.69 3.30 1.44
N PHE A 38 -8.69 2.74 2.11
CA PHE A 38 -8.36 1.32 1.98
C PHE A 38 -9.52 0.45 2.46
N ILE A 39 -10.10 0.79 3.60
CA ILE A 39 -11.26 0.08 4.15
C ILE A 39 -12.43 0.12 3.17
N ALA A 40 -12.67 1.28 2.54
CA ALA A 40 -13.72 1.42 1.55
C ALA A 40 -13.48 0.55 0.31
N ILE A 41 -12.22 0.48 -0.13
CA ILE A 41 -11.86 -0.37 -1.28
C ILE A 41 -12.11 -1.83 -0.98
N LEU A 42 -11.79 -2.27 0.25
CA LEU A 42 -12.05 -3.65 0.66
C LEU A 42 -13.52 -3.89 0.96
N GLU A 43 -14.32 -2.83 1.05
CA GLU A 43 -15.74 -2.91 1.38
C GLU A 43 -15.97 -3.64 2.70
N THR A 44 -15.23 -3.20 3.73
CA THR A 44 -15.29 -3.85 5.03
C THR A 44 -15.16 -2.79 6.16
N ASN A 45 -14.64 -3.18 7.31
CA ASN A 45 -14.45 -2.30 8.45
C ASN A 45 -12.98 -2.35 8.90
N SER A 46 -12.62 -1.48 9.85
CA SER A 46 -11.24 -1.37 10.29
C SER A 46 -10.72 -2.65 10.94
N LYS A 47 -11.57 -3.35 11.68
CA LYS A 47 -11.18 -4.58 12.35
C LYS A 47 -10.74 -5.64 11.33
N TYR A 48 -11.54 -5.84 10.30
CA TYR A 48 -11.26 -6.85 9.28
C TYR A 48 -10.09 -6.43 8.38
N ALA A 49 -10.03 -5.14 8.03
CA ALA A 49 -8.92 -4.64 7.21
C ALA A 49 -7.59 -4.84 7.92
N ASN A 50 -7.53 -4.50 9.21
CA ASN A 50 -6.31 -4.66 9.99
C ASN A 50 -5.95 -6.14 10.17
N TYR A 51 -6.96 -6.99 10.36
CA TYR A 51 -6.74 -8.42 10.48
C TYR A 51 -6.08 -9.00 9.23
N ILE A 52 -6.61 -8.63 8.05
CA ILE A 52 -6.07 -9.11 6.77
C ILE A 52 -4.63 -8.63 6.57
N LEU A 53 -4.36 -7.36 6.88
CA LEU A 53 -3.01 -6.81 6.77
C LEU A 53 -2.02 -7.56 7.66
N LYS A 54 -2.39 -7.78 8.93
CA LYS A 54 -1.51 -8.47 9.87
C LYS A 54 -1.27 -9.91 9.47
N LYS A 55 -2.31 -10.60 9.04
CA LYS A 55 -2.22 -12.02 8.71
C LYS A 55 -1.46 -12.27 7.42
N HIS A 56 -1.76 -11.51 6.36
CA HIS A 56 -1.27 -11.81 5.04
C HIS A 56 -0.11 -10.93 4.59
N ARG A 57 0.14 -9.81 5.23
CA ARG A 57 1.25 -8.91 4.88
C ARG A 57 2.18 -8.64 6.05
N LYS A 58 1.73 -8.94 7.28
CA LYS A 58 2.53 -8.79 8.51
C LYS A 58 3.02 -7.36 8.72
N LYS A 59 2.18 -6.39 8.36
CA LYS A 59 2.52 -4.97 8.42
C LYS A 59 1.32 -4.16 8.89
N ASN A 60 1.60 -2.99 9.47
CA ASN A 60 0.53 -2.03 9.71
C ASN A 60 0.25 -1.30 8.39
N PHE A 61 -0.80 -0.48 8.38
CA PHE A 61 -1.22 0.20 7.16
C PHE A 61 -0.12 1.10 6.59
N ASN A 62 0.54 1.90 7.45
CA ASN A 62 1.57 2.84 6.97
C ASN A 62 2.73 2.12 6.31
N ASP A 63 3.25 1.08 6.95
CA ASP A 63 4.36 0.32 6.38
C ASP A 63 3.95 -0.40 5.10
N TYR A 64 2.73 -0.90 5.07
CA TYR A 64 2.19 -1.59 3.91
C TYR A 64 2.13 -0.64 2.70
N VAL A 65 1.52 0.53 2.87
CA VAL A 65 1.37 1.49 1.78
C VAL A 65 2.72 2.06 1.36
N ASN A 66 3.59 2.36 2.32
CA ASN A 66 4.93 2.87 2.00
C ASN A 66 5.71 1.85 1.18
N GLY A 67 5.59 0.57 1.50
CA GLY A 67 6.24 -0.48 0.73
C GLY A 67 5.72 -0.54 -0.71
N LEU A 68 4.42 -0.38 -0.90
CA LEU A 68 3.82 -0.35 -2.24
C LEU A 68 4.32 0.85 -3.04
N LYS A 69 4.45 2.01 -2.40
CA LYS A 69 4.95 3.22 -3.06
C LYS A 69 6.40 3.07 -3.49
N ILE A 70 7.23 2.46 -2.64
CA ILE A 70 8.62 2.21 -2.98
C ILE A 70 8.72 1.25 -4.16
N LYS A 71 7.94 0.17 -4.12
CA LYS A 71 7.91 -0.78 -5.22
C LYS A 71 7.49 -0.11 -6.53
N PHE A 72 6.49 0.77 -6.46
CA PHE A 72 6.03 1.53 -7.63
C PHE A 72 7.16 2.34 -8.24
N ILE A 73 7.94 3.05 -7.41
CA ILE A 73 9.07 3.85 -7.88
C ILE A 73 10.13 2.96 -8.53
N ILE A 74 10.46 1.84 -7.89
CA ILE A 74 11.48 0.94 -8.41
C ILE A 74 11.05 0.39 -9.76
N GLU A 75 9.79 0.00 -9.91
CA GLU A 75 9.27 -0.50 -11.17
C GLU A 75 9.32 0.57 -12.26
N LYS A 76 9.01 1.83 -11.91
CA LYS A 76 9.10 2.93 -12.86
C LYS A 76 10.53 3.18 -13.33
N LEU A 77 11.50 3.10 -12.41
CA LEU A 77 12.91 3.27 -12.75
C LEU A 77 13.40 2.18 -13.70
N TYR A 78 12.98 0.94 -13.49
CA TYR A 78 13.36 -0.15 -14.38
C TYR A 78 12.72 -0.02 -15.75
N ALA A 79 11.44 0.38 -15.79
CA ALA A 79 10.73 0.51 -17.06
C ALA A 79 11.16 1.74 -17.85
N ASN A 80 11.56 2.81 -17.17
CA ASN A 80 11.89 4.10 -17.78
C ASN A 80 13.15 4.66 -17.13
N PRO A 81 14.34 4.25 -17.60
CA PRO A 81 15.60 4.71 -16.98
C PRO A 81 15.77 6.22 -16.92
N GLU A 82 15.08 6.97 -17.76
CA GLU A 82 15.12 8.43 -17.72
C GLU A 82 14.61 9.00 -16.39
N TYR A 83 13.85 8.24 -15.63
CA TYR A 83 13.41 8.69 -14.31
C TYR A 83 14.58 8.88 -13.35
N LEU A 84 15.71 8.25 -13.62
CA LEU A 84 16.91 8.45 -12.80
C LEU A 84 17.40 9.89 -12.84
N ASN A 85 17.01 10.63 -13.87
CA ASN A 85 17.41 12.03 -14.03
C ASN A 85 16.43 13.00 -13.34
N TYR A 86 15.34 12.50 -12.81
CA TYR A 86 14.34 13.33 -12.15
C TYR A 86 14.78 13.64 -10.72
N LYS A 87 14.36 14.80 -10.23
CA LYS A 87 14.63 15.17 -8.84
C LYS A 87 13.82 14.30 -7.88
N ILE A 88 14.36 14.08 -6.70
CA ILE A 88 13.72 13.25 -5.70
C ILE A 88 12.30 13.74 -5.36
N ASN A 89 12.08 15.06 -5.30
CA ASN A 89 10.76 15.56 -4.98
C ASN A 89 9.72 15.20 -6.06
N TYR A 90 10.14 15.15 -7.33
CA TYR A 90 9.24 14.72 -8.39
C TYR A 90 8.87 13.24 -8.22
N LEU A 91 9.86 12.39 -7.94
CA LEU A 91 9.61 10.96 -7.71
C LEU A 91 8.71 10.75 -6.50
N SER A 92 8.91 11.55 -5.47
CA SER A 92 8.09 11.50 -4.27
C SER A 92 6.62 11.77 -4.59
N GLU A 93 6.36 12.81 -5.38
CA GLU A 93 4.99 13.16 -5.77
C GLU A 93 4.38 12.10 -6.67
N LEU A 94 5.15 11.56 -7.60
CA LEU A 94 4.69 10.55 -8.55
C LEU A 94 4.21 9.30 -7.81
N SER A 95 4.87 8.93 -6.72
CA SER A 95 4.53 7.73 -5.96
C SER A 95 3.53 7.99 -4.83
N GLY A 96 3.16 9.25 -4.59
CA GLY A 96 2.13 9.59 -3.61
C GLY A 96 2.61 9.83 -2.20
N PHE A 97 3.91 10.05 -1.99
CA PHE A 97 4.40 10.44 -0.67
C PHE A 97 4.00 11.88 -0.37
N SER A 98 3.64 12.13 0.87
CA SER A 98 3.14 13.45 1.26
C SER A 98 4.23 14.49 1.40
N THR A 99 5.47 14.08 1.68
CA THR A 99 6.59 14.99 1.80
C THR A 99 7.84 14.40 1.19
N HIS A 100 8.72 15.29 0.70
CA HIS A 100 10.01 14.90 0.16
C HIS A 100 10.88 14.20 1.22
N SER A 101 10.92 14.76 2.42
CA SER A 101 11.76 14.20 3.47
C SER A 101 11.30 12.80 3.87
N ARG A 102 9.98 12.57 3.90
CA ARG A 102 9.45 11.25 4.23
C ARG A 102 9.84 10.23 3.17
N PHE A 103 9.73 10.61 1.90
CA PHE A 103 10.14 9.75 0.79
C PHE A 103 11.62 9.40 0.89
N ALA A 104 12.49 10.39 1.08
CA ALA A 104 13.94 10.17 1.15
C ALA A 104 14.29 9.26 2.32
N GLN A 105 13.62 9.44 3.45
CA GLN A 105 13.87 8.66 4.65
C GLN A 105 13.56 7.18 4.41
N ILE A 106 12.46 6.89 3.74
CA ILE A 106 12.01 5.52 3.49
C ILE A 106 12.85 4.88 2.40
N PHE A 107 13.10 5.62 1.32
CA PHE A 107 13.80 5.09 0.15
C PHE A 107 15.23 4.68 0.45
N LYS A 108 15.86 5.36 1.40
CA LYS A 108 17.24 5.05 1.77
C LYS A 108 17.38 3.79 2.63
N LYS A 109 16.29 3.29 3.13
CA LYS A 109 16.34 2.03 3.86
C LYS A 109 16.47 0.87 2.89
#